data_c8bb2d92a25753fdc9c4476cc2b7ab72
#
_entry.id   c8bb2d92a25753fdc9c4476cc2b7ab72
#
_cell.length_a   1.000
_cell.length_b   1.000
_cell.length_c   1.000
_cell.angle_alpha   90.00
_cell.angle_beta   90.00
_cell.angle_gamma   90.00
#
_symmetry.space_group_name_H-M   'P 1'
#
loop_
_entity.id
_entity.type
_entity.pdbx_description
1 polymer ?
#
loop_
_entity_poly.entity_id
_entity_poly.type
_entity_poly.pdbx_seq_one_letter_code
_entity_poly.pdbx_strand_id
1 'polypeptide(L)'
;MGRRKKTTEEFIAEAIKIHGKECDYSKTVYEHSLKKVCIICPIHGEFWQTPTEHLKAKGGCPKCSHKRLVYGVGVNDFNENVSIEGKSLKSYECWVGMLDRCYGVKNNGRNSSYVGCSVCNEWLLFSNFKKWFDEHYKDGLYLDKDILVRGNRMYSPSTCSFVPLNINGIILESNANRTERKIGVRHRANRIRKPYVASISIRGNEKHIGYYATEDEAHEAYKSYKKKYIADEASKAFRDGDITEEVYKALLNWQVNEY
;
A
#
# COMPACT_ATOMS: atom_id res chain seq x y z
N MET A 1 -1.20 19.92 -53.16
CA MET A 1 -2.36 19.87 -52.27
C MET A 1 -1.90 20.17 -50.85
N GLY A 2 -2.30 21.30 -50.25
CA GLY A 2 -1.96 21.65 -48.89
C GLY A 2 -2.63 20.71 -47.88
N ARG A 3 -1.89 20.23 -46.89
CA ARG A 3 -2.44 19.39 -45.83
C ARG A 3 -3.48 20.20 -45.02
N ARG A 4 -4.70 19.64 -44.85
CA ARG A 4 -5.76 20.25 -44.02
C ARG A 4 -5.21 20.52 -42.59
N LYS A 5 -5.50 21.69 -42.04
CA LYS A 5 -5.18 22.07 -40.67
C LYS A 5 -6.00 21.20 -39.71
N LYS A 6 -5.37 20.62 -38.67
CA LYS A 6 -6.08 19.87 -37.62
C LYS A 6 -6.96 20.82 -36.80
N THR A 7 -8.04 20.27 -36.24
CA THR A 7 -8.85 20.96 -35.22
C THR A 7 -8.30 20.71 -33.80
N THR A 8 -8.82 21.42 -32.79
CA THR A 8 -8.48 21.22 -31.37
C THR A 8 -8.86 19.82 -30.94
N GLU A 9 -10.05 19.33 -31.35
CA GLU A 9 -10.57 18.01 -30.99
C GLU A 9 -9.71 16.89 -31.61
N GLU A 10 -9.27 17.06 -32.85
CA GLU A 10 -8.37 16.11 -33.54
C GLU A 10 -7.01 16.02 -32.83
N PHE A 11 -6.46 17.16 -32.38
CA PHE A 11 -5.22 17.17 -31.62
C PHE A 11 -5.40 16.49 -30.26
N ILE A 12 -6.48 16.81 -29.51
CA ILE A 12 -6.77 16.21 -28.21
C ILE A 12 -6.96 14.70 -28.34
N ALA A 13 -7.70 14.22 -29.36
CA ALA A 13 -7.89 12.79 -29.57
C ALA A 13 -6.56 12.05 -29.83
N GLU A 14 -5.65 12.67 -30.62
CA GLU A 14 -4.32 12.11 -30.88
C GLU A 14 -3.44 12.10 -29.60
N ALA A 15 -3.49 13.18 -28.80
CA ALA A 15 -2.76 13.28 -27.54
C ALA A 15 -3.25 12.25 -26.53
N ILE A 16 -4.56 12.05 -26.40
CA ILE A 16 -5.15 11.02 -25.53
C ILE A 16 -4.76 9.61 -26.00
N LYS A 17 -4.66 9.38 -27.30
CA LYS A 17 -4.22 8.08 -27.84
C LYS A 17 -2.77 7.76 -27.46
N ILE A 18 -1.91 8.77 -27.34
CA ILE A 18 -0.48 8.61 -27.03
C ILE A 18 -0.24 8.58 -25.52
N HIS A 19 -0.88 9.48 -24.77
CA HIS A 19 -0.63 9.72 -23.35
C HIS A 19 -1.74 9.20 -22.43
N GLY A 20 -2.77 8.56 -22.97
CA GLY A 20 -3.94 8.16 -22.19
C GLY A 20 -4.67 9.36 -21.59
N LYS A 21 -5.21 9.18 -20.40
CA LYS A 21 -5.90 10.25 -19.63
C LYS A 21 -4.99 10.92 -18.58
N GLU A 22 -3.68 10.93 -18.84
CA GLU A 22 -2.69 11.47 -17.88
C GLU A 22 -2.67 13.00 -17.81
N CYS A 23 -3.24 13.68 -18.80
CA CYS A 23 -3.34 15.14 -18.85
C CYS A 23 -4.79 15.59 -19.08
N ASP A 24 -5.12 16.76 -18.55
CA ASP A 24 -6.38 17.45 -18.83
C ASP A 24 -6.14 18.49 -19.93
N TYR A 25 -6.97 18.44 -20.98
CA TYR A 25 -6.91 19.30 -22.15
C TYR A 25 -8.02 20.35 -22.18
N SER A 26 -8.74 20.58 -21.08
CA SER A 26 -9.88 21.51 -21.00
C SER A 26 -9.55 22.94 -21.39
N LYS A 27 -8.28 23.37 -21.20
CA LYS A 27 -7.78 24.70 -21.58
C LYS A 27 -7.01 24.72 -22.92
N THR A 28 -6.99 23.59 -23.63
CA THR A 28 -6.22 23.49 -24.87
C THR A 28 -6.95 24.10 -26.05
N VAL A 29 -6.29 25.05 -26.73
CA VAL A 29 -6.75 25.63 -27.99
C VAL A 29 -5.66 25.43 -29.04
N TYR A 30 -5.93 24.56 -30.04
CA TYR A 30 -4.96 24.24 -31.08
C TYR A 30 -5.10 25.21 -32.27
N GLU A 31 -4.05 25.91 -32.62
CA GLU A 31 -4.01 26.76 -33.82
C GLU A 31 -3.14 26.16 -34.92
N HIS A 32 -1.94 25.72 -34.58
CA HIS A 32 -1.03 24.99 -35.50
C HIS A 32 0.04 24.25 -34.68
N SER A 33 0.78 23.35 -35.32
CA SER A 33 1.69 22.39 -34.70
C SER A 33 2.86 22.98 -33.90
N LEU A 34 3.21 24.27 -34.16
CA LEU A 34 4.32 24.95 -33.52
C LEU A 34 3.88 26.03 -32.52
N LYS A 35 2.59 26.36 -32.40
CA LYS A 35 2.07 27.29 -31.42
C LYS A 35 1.81 26.54 -30.13
N LYS A 36 2.41 27.03 -29.01
CA LYS A 36 2.21 26.39 -27.69
C LYS A 36 0.74 26.38 -27.29
N VAL A 37 0.32 25.27 -26.73
CA VAL A 37 -1.02 25.03 -26.16
C VAL A 37 -0.91 24.85 -24.67
N CYS A 38 -1.93 25.26 -23.91
CA CYS A 38 -2.04 25.01 -22.49
C CYS A 38 -2.54 23.60 -22.25
N ILE A 39 -1.82 22.83 -21.45
CA ILE A 39 -2.16 21.47 -21.03
C ILE A 39 -2.02 21.43 -19.51
N ILE A 40 -2.93 20.73 -18.81
CA ILE A 40 -2.93 20.65 -17.37
C ILE A 40 -2.44 19.25 -16.96
N CYS A 41 -1.34 19.20 -16.24
CA CYS A 41 -0.88 18.00 -15.57
C CYS A 41 -1.57 17.90 -14.19
N PRO A 42 -2.22 16.80 -13.82
CA PRO A 42 -2.86 16.66 -12.50
C PRO A 42 -1.87 16.77 -11.34
N ILE A 43 -0.56 16.54 -11.62
CA ILE A 43 0.52 16.55 -10.64
C ILE A 43 1.23 17.92 -10.59
N HIS A 44 1.50 18.53 -11.77
CA HIS A 44 2.38 19.73 -11.87
C HIS A 44 1.64 21.00 -12.30
N GLY A 45 0.31 20.93 -12.46
CA GLY A 45 -0.50 22.07 -12.90
C GLY A 45 -0.34 22.38 -14.40
N GLU A 46 -0.63 23.61 -14.78
CA GLU A 46 -0.58 24.08 -16.16
C GLU A 46 0.85 24.14 -16.71
N PHE A 47 1.03 23.68 -17.93
CA PHE A 47 2.26 23.83 -18.69
C PHE A 47 1.98 24.15 -20.16
N TRP A 48 2.95 24.79 -20.81
CA TRP A 48 2.83 25.22 -22.19
C TRP A 48 3.84 24.49 -23.07
N GLN A 49 3.36 23.75 -24.06
CA GLN A 49 4.19 22.99 -24.99
C GLN A 49 3.63 23.07 -26.39
N THR A 50 4.50 22.97 -27.41
CA THR A 50 3.98 22.87 -28.77
C THR A 50 3.30 21.51 -29.01
N PRO A 51 2.24 21.42 -29.82
CA PRO A 51 1.62 20.16 -30.17
C PRO A 51 2.60 19.11 -30.69
N THR A 52 3.57 19.52 -31.51
CA THR A 52 4.61 18.62 -32.03
C THR A 52 5.49 18.02 -30.95
N GLU A 53 5.93 18.83 -29.97
CA GLU A 53 6.73 18.35 -28.84
C GLU A 53 5.92 17.47 -27.93
N HIS A 54 4.67 17.83 -27.64
CA HIS A 54 3.79 17.08 -26.77
C HIS A 54 3.52 15.68 -27.34
N LEU A 55 3.18 15.55 -28.62
CA LEU A 55 2.93 14.24 -29.26
C LEU A 55 4.18 13.36 -29.40
N LYS A 56 5.39 13.94 -29.36
CA LYS A 56 6.66 13.20 -29.38
C LYS A 56 7.19 12.83 -27.99
N ALA A 57 6.70 13.49 -26.94
CA ALA A 57 7.15 13.25 -25.58
C ALA A 57 6.78 11.85 -25.12
N LYS A 58 7.67 11.19 -24.36
CA LYS A 58 7.40 9.87 -23.75
C LYS A 58 6.44 9.93 -22.56
N GLY A 59 6.22 11.12 -22.00
CA GLY A 59 5.27 11.39 -20.92
C GLY A 59 4.54 12.68 -21.20
N GLY A 60 3.26 12.79 -20.84
CA GLY A 60 2.40 13.92 -21.20
C GLY A 60 2.92 15.27 -20.71
N CYS A 61 3.52 15.33 -19.51
CA CYS A 61 4.08 16.54 -18.91
C CYS A 61 5.61 16.52 -18.96
N PRO A 62 6.29 17.64 -19.33
CA PRO A 62 7.75 17.71 -19.34
C PRO A 62 8.39 17.38 -17.97
N LYS A 63 7.80 17.83 -16.87
CA LYS A 63 8.29 17.51 -15.52
C LYS A 63 8.10 16.02 -15.19
N CYS A 64 7.04 15.38 -15.64
CA CYS A 64 6.83 13.93 -15.51
C CYS A 64 7.80 13.15 -16.40
N SER A 65 8.05 13.59 -17.64
CA SER A 65 8.95 12.88 -18.58
C SER A 65 10.42 12.96 -18.20
N HIS A 66 10.84 13.96 -17.46
CA HIS A 66 12.22 14.08 -16.95
C HIS A 66 12.44 13.27 -15.66
N LYS A 67 11.39 12.95 -14.91
CA LYS A 67 11.48 12.13 -13.71
C LYS A 67 11.16 10.67 -14.06
N ARG A 68 12.13 9.79 -13.87
CA ARG A 68 11.89 8.35 -13.98
C ARG A 68 10.87 7.95 -12.93
N LEU A 69 9.68 7.52 -13.37
CA LEU A 69 8.62 7.09 -12.47
C LEU A 69 9.08 5.88 -11.66
N VAL A 70 8.88 5.93 -10.35
CA VAL A 70 9.13 4.80 -9.46
C VAL A 70 7.98 3.81 -9.64
N TYR A 71 8.31 2.59 -10.06
CA TYR A 71 7.34 1.53 -10.43
C TYR A 71 6.28 1.97 -11.44
N GLY A 72 6.61 2.90 -12.34
CA GLY A 72 5.74 3.37 -13.41
C GLY A 72 4.64 4.36 -12.99
N VAL A 73 4.52 4.70 -11.70
CA VAL A 73 3.45 5.54 -11.15
C VAL A 73 3.92 6.65 -10.21
N GLY A 74 4.90 6.36 -9.35
CA GLY A 74 5.35 7.30 -8.31
C GLY A 74 6.26 8.37 -8.86
N VAL A 75 6.07 9.61 -8.43
CA VAL A 75 6.91 10.77 -8.80
C VAL A 75 7.69 11.23 -7.58
N ASN A 76 9.02 11.17 -7.66
CA ASN A 76 9.86 11.87 -6.69
C ASN A 76 9.94 13.34 -7.09
N ASP A 77 9.07 14.16 -6.51
CA ASP A 77 8.99 15.60 -6.68
C ASP A 77 9.73 16.38 -5.59
N PHE A 78 10.41 15.68 -4.69
CA PHE A 78 11.20 16.26 -3.63
C PHE A 78 12.47 16.93 -4.21
N ASN A 79 12.69 18.21 -3.86
CA ASN A 79 13.78 19.00 -4.43
C ASN A 79 15.13 18.78 -3.74
N GLU A 80 15.10 18.12 -2.57
CA GLU A 80 16.31 17.79 -1.81
C GLU A 80 16.79 16.37 -2.13
N ASN A 81 17.98 16.06 -1.67
CA ASN A 81 18.56 14.74 -1.87
C ASN A 81 17.82 13.73 -1.00
N VAL A 82 17.29 12.64 -1.61
CA VAL A 82 16.64 11.55 -0.90
C VAL A 82 17.63 10.57 -0.23
N SER A 83 18.92 10.94 -0.26
CA SER A 83 20.02 10.19 0.33
C SER A 83 20.93 11.14 1.11
N ILE A 84 21.22 10.83 2.36
CA ILE A 84 22.14 11.56 3.24
C ILE A 84 23.26 10.56 3.60
N GLU A 85 24.54 10.97 3.39
CA GLU A 85 25.72 10.15 3.69
C GLU A 85 25.65 8.73 3.09
N GLY A 86 25.10 8.61 1.88
CA GLY A 86 24.96 7.32 1.19
C GLY A 86 23.80 6.44 1.68
N LYS A 87 23.02 6.90 2.68
CA LYS A 87 21.82 6.19 3.17
C LYS A 87 20.56 6.89 2.67
N SER A 88 19.62 6.11 2.14
CA SER A 88 18.31 6.64 1.75
C SER A 88 17.53 7.17 2.95
N LEU A 89 16.75 8.24 2.74
CA LEU A 89 15.79 8.70 3.74
C LEU A 89 14.80 7.57 4.05
N LYS A 90 14.50 7.37 5.33
CA LYS A 90 13.55 6.35 5.78
C LYS A 90 12.17 6.51 5.17
N SER A 91 11.71 7.76 5.02
CA SER A 91 10.47 8.10 4.31
C SER A 91 10.50 7.64 2.85
N TYR A 92 11.64 7.82 2.16
CA TYR A 92 11.78 7.39 0.76
C TYR A 92 11.80 5.87 0.62
N GLU A 93 12.53 5.17 1.50
CA GLU A 93 12.52 3.69 1.55
C GLU A 93 11.10 3.15 1.78
N CYS A 94 10.36 3.74 2.72
CA CYS A 94 8.99 3.34 3.03
C CYS A 94 8.07 3.56 1.84
N TRP A 95 8.16 4.71 1.17
CA TRP A 95 7.38 5.06 0.00
C TRP A 95 7.68 4.15 -1.20
N VAL A 96 8.95 3.92 -1.51
CA VAL A 96 9.37 2.99 -2.57
C VAL A 96 8.88 1.57 -2.28
N GLY A 97 9.02 1.12 -1.02
CA GLY A 97 8.54 -0.21 -0.61
C GLY A 97 7.01 -0.35 -0.69
N MET A 98 6.24 0.71 -0.44
CA MET A 98 4.79 0.75 -0.64
C MET A 98 4.42 0.62 -2.13
N LEU A 99 5.10 1.38 -3.00
CA LEU A 99 4.90 1.30 -4.45
C LEU A 99 5.31 -0.05 -5.02
N ASP A 100 6.42 -0.63 -4.54
CA ASP A 100 6.87 -1.97 -4.94
C ASP A 100 5.82 -3.05 -4.63
N ARG A 101 5.22 -3.00 -3.45
CA ARG A 101 4.13 -3.92 -3.07
C ARG A 101 2.92 -3.82 -3.99
N CYS A 102 2.56 -2.61 -4.42
CA CYS A 102 1.36 -2.39 -5.25
C CYS A 102 1.62 -2.56 -6.76
N TYR A 103 2.78 -2.12 -7.26
CA TYR A 103 3.05 -1.95 -8.69
C TYR A 103 4.33 -2.63 -9.17
N GLY A 104 5.13 -3.21 -8.26
CA GLY A 104 6.35 -3.92 -8.62
C GLY A 104 6.07 -5.10 -9.55
N VAL A 105 6.93 -5.31 -10.56
CA VAL A 105 6.84 -6.47 -11.44
C VAL A 105 6.99 -7.72 -10.58
N LYS A 106 6.04 -8.63 -10.68
CA LYS A 106 5.92 -9.82 -9.84
C LYS A 106 7.21 -10.64 -9.84
N ASN A 107 8.01 -10.47 -8.82
CA ASN A 107 9.14 -11.33 -8.56
C ASN A 107 8.63 -12.61 -7.88
N ASN A 108 8.38 -13.66 -8.68
CA ASN A 108 8.20 -15.04 -8.21
C ASN A 108 7.15 -15.26 -7.10
N GLY A 109 5.99 -14.62 -7.18
CA GLY A 109 4.88 -14.86 -6.25
C GLY A 109 5.01 -14.19 -4.87
N ARG A 110 6.10 -13.46 -4.57
CA ARG A 110 6.32 -12.82 -3.26
C ARG A 110 5.27 -11.78 -2.88
N ASN A 111 4.64 -11.15 -3.86
CA ASN A 111 3.64 -10.09 -3.64
C ASN A 111 2.20 -10.54 -3.87
N SER A 112 1.90 -11.84 -3.82
CA SER A 112 0.55 -12.37 -4.09
C SER A 112 -0.54 -11.78 -3.18
N SER A 113 -0.21 -11.50 -1.92
CA SER A 113 -1.13 -10.88 -0.95
C SER A 113 -1.46 -9.40 -1.26
N TYR A 114 -0.65 -8.73 -2.09
CA TYR A 114 -0.85 -7.34 -2.50
C TYR A 114 -1.48 -7.18 -3.88
N VAL A 115 -1.88 -8.27 -4.53
CA VAL A 115 -2.58 -8.23 -5.82
C VAL A 115 -3.86 -7.41 -5.69
N GLY A 116 -4.01 -6.36 -6.52
CA GLY A 116 -5.13 -5.43 -6.48
C GLY A 116 -5.04 -4.35 -5.41
N CYS A 117 -3.91 -4.25 -4.69
CA CYS A 117 -3.63 -3.09 -3.86
C CYS A 117 -3.22 -1.89 -4.72
N SER A 118 -3.55 -0.69 -4.25
CA SER A 118 -3.24 0.58 -4.88
C SER A 118 -2.78 1.62 -3.86
N VAL A 119 -2.23 2.72 -4.36
CA VAL A 119 -1.85 3.89 -3.57
C VAL A 119 -2.75 5.05 -3.99
N CYS A 120 -3.25 5.85 -3.07
CA CYS A 120 -4.05 7.03 -3.37
C CYS A 120 -3.26 8.04 -4.22
N ASN A 121 -3.95 8.83 -5.03
CA ASN A 121 -3.30 9.78 -5.95
C ASN A 121 -2.38 10.77 -5.22
N GLU A 122 -2.76 11.19 -4.02
CA GLU A 122 -1.97 12.11 -3.20
C GLU A 122 -0.57 11.55 -2.89
N TRP A 123 -0.48 10.26 -2.54
CA TRP A 123 0.77 9.59 -2.18
C TRP A 123 1.57 9.06 -3.38
N LEU A 124 1.08 9.24 -4.61
CA LEU A 124 1.92 9.05 -5.79
C LEU A 124 3.01 10.13 -5.89
N LEU A 125 2.83 11.29 -5.23
CA LEU A 125 3.87 12.30 -5.02
C LEU A 125 4.61 12.00 -3.71
N PHE A 126 5.95 11.88 -3.80
CA PHE A 126 6.77 11.60 -2.63
C PHE A 126 6.70 12.72 -1.58
N SER A 127 6.64 13.99 -2.00
CA SER A 127 6.54 15.14 -1.09
C SER A 127 5.32 15.04 -0.16
N ASN A 128 4.17 14.62 -0.69
CA ASN A 128 2.94 14.46 0.09
C ASN A 128 3.04 13.29 1.07
N PHE A 129 3.56 12.14 0.60
CA PHE A 129 3.80 11.00 1.49
C PHE A 129 4.81 11.36 2.59
N LYS A 130 5.91 12.06 2.23
CA LYS A 130 6.93 12.48 3.19
C LYS A 130 6.37 13.38 4.28
N LYS A 131 5.52 14.35 3.92
CA LYS A 131 4.86 15.21 4.90
C LYS A 131 4.07 14.39 5.93
N TRP A 132 3.22 13.48 5.46
CA TRP A 132 2.45 12.59 6.33
C TRP A 132 3.37 11.66 7.14
N PHE A 133 4.44 11.12 6.52
CA PHE A 133 5.43 10.28 7.18
C PHE A 133 6.07 11.01 8.36
N ASP A 134 6.55 12.23 8.16
CA ASP A 134 7.25 13.01 9.19
C ASP A 134 6.34 13.35 10.40
N GLU A 135 5.03 13.46 10.17
CA GLU A 135 4.03 13.70 11.23
C GLU A 135 3.68 12.45 12.05
N HIS A 136 3.80 11.25 11.45
CA HIS A 136 3.25 10.01 12.03
C HIS A 136 4.31 8.96 12.37
N TYR A 137 5.49 9.03 11.74
CA TYR A 137 6.53 8.02 11.92
C TYR A 137 7.29 8.21 13.22
N LYS A 138 7.53 7.10 13.91
CA LYS A 138 8.53 6.96 14.96
C LYS A 138 9.47 5.83 14.59
N ASP A 139 10.73 5.91 15.03
CA ASP A 139 11.72 4.88 14.70
C ASP A 139 11.29 3.50 15.23
N GLY A 140 11.52 2.47 14.43
CA GLY A 140 11.11 1.11 14.75
C GLY A 140 9.66 0.74 14.38
N LEU A 141 8.85 1.70 13.87
CA LEU A 141 7.49 1.42 13.42
C LEU A 141 7.43 1.08 11.93
N TYR A 142 6.39 0.33 11.53
CA TYR A 142 6.16 -0.17 10.18
C TYR A 142 4.80 0.28 9.66
N LEU A 143 4.75 0.69 8.39
CA LEU A 143 3.52 1.11 7.73
C LEU A 143 2.58 -0.09 7.52
N ASP A 144 1.40 0.01 8.10
CA ASP A 144 0.28 -0.93 7.92
C ASP A 144 -0.92 -0.23 7.27
N LYS A 145 -1.71 -0.98 6.47
CA LYS A 145 -2.90 -0.49 5.78
C LYS A 145 -4.19 -1.22 6.17
N ASP A 146 -4.08 -2.31 6.92
CA ASP A 146 -5.17 -3.25 7.17
C ASP A 146 -5.77 -3.14 8.58
N ILE A 147 -5.03 -2.53 9.53
CA ILE A 147 -5.46 -2.42 10.94
C ILE A 147 -6.68 -1.52 11.10
N LEU A 148 -6.64 -0.33 10.50
CA LEU A 148 -7.74 0.63 10.61
C LEU A 148 -8.97 0.19 9.81
N VAL A 149 -8.75 -0.39 8.64
CA VAL A 149 -9.81 -0.87 7.75
C VAL A 149 -9.44 -2.27 7.26
N ARG A 150 -10.04 -3.28 7.88
CA ARG A 150 -9.75 -4.68 7.57
C ARG A 150 -10.04 -5.02 6.10
N GLY A 151 -9.09 -5.67 5.44
CA GLY A 151 -9.20 -6.04 4.03
C GLY A 151 -9.07 -4.87 3.07
N ASN A 152 -8.59 -3.72 3.57
CA ASN A 152 -8.31 -2.55 2.76
C ASN A 152 -7.28 -2.85 1.67
N ARG A 153 -7.53 -2.30 0.47
CA ARG A 153 -6.64 -2.46 -0.69
C ARG A 153 -6.00 -1.16 -1.17
N MET A 154 -6.19 -0.06 -0.42
CA MET A 154 -5.64 1.24 -0.79
C MET A 154 -4.76 1.80 0.32
N TYR A 155 -3.52 2.14 0.01
CA TYR A 155 -2.68 2.95 0.88
C TYR A 155 -3.10 4.41 0.78
N SER A 156 -3.49 5.02 1.92
CA SER A 156 -3.88 6.42 2.00
C SER A 156 -3.69 6.97 3.41
N PRO A 157 -3.67 8.31 3.61
CA PRO A 157 -3.59 8.91 4.95
C PRO A 157 -4.67 8.43 5.92
N SER A 158 -5.87 8.14 5.41
CA SER A 158 -7.04 7.74 6.24
C SER A 158 -7.09 6.25 6.57
N THR A 159 -6.32 5.40 5.86
CA THR A 159 -6.38 3.94 6.03
C THR A 159 -5.09 3.35 6.58
N CYS A 160 -4.01 4.10 6.55
CA CYS A 160 -2.71 3.63 7.00
C CYS A 160 -2.35 4.15 8.39
N SER A 161 -1.56 3.37 9.12
CA SER A 161 -0.95 3.77 10.38
C SER A 161 0.44 3.15 10.51
N PHE A 162 1.27 3.75 11.35
CA PHE A 162 2.53 3.14 11.75
C PHE A 162 2.33 2.34 13.03
N VAL A 163 2.84 1.11 13.05
CA VAL A 163 2.71 0.20 14.19
C VAL A 163 4.01 -0.58 14.43
N PRO A 164 4.27 -1.03 15.67
CA PRO A 164 5.37 -1.92 15.97
C PRO A 164 5.27 -3.25 15.19
N LEU A 165 6.42 -3.83 14.86
CA LEU A 165 6.49 -5.09 14.08
C LEU A 165 5.70 -6.24 14.73
N ASN A 166 5.72 -6.34 16.07
CA ASN A 166 4.96 -7.35 16.80
C ASN A 166 3.44 -7.19 16.61
N ILE A 167 2.93 -5.95 16.59
CA ILE A 167 1.50 -5.69 16.32
C ILE A 167 1.15 -6.11 14.90
N ASN A 168 1.94 -5.71 13.90
CA ASN A 168 1.72 -6.12 12.51
C ASN A 168 1.75 -7.64 12.36
N GLY A 169 2.71 -8.32 13.00
CA GLY A 169 2.85 -9.77 12.96
C GLY A 169 1.68 -10.55 13.60
N ILE A 170 1.07 -10.01 14.68
CA ILE A 170 -0.03 -10.68 15.39
C ILE A 170 -1.30 -10.77 14.55
N ILE A 171 -1.59 -9.74 13.78
CA ILE A 171 -2.81 -9.65 12.98
C ILE A 171 -2.70 -10.35 11.63
N LEU A 172 -1.47 -10.67 11.18
CA LEU A 172 -1.26 -11.42 9.97
C LEU A 172 -1.78 -12.85 10.13
N GLU A 173 -2.68 -13.24 9.26
CA GLU A 173 -3.20 -14.60 9.15
C GLU A 173 -2.61 -15.23 7.89
N SER A 174 -1.57 -16.07 8.05
CA SER A 174 -0.91 -16.75 6.94
C SER A 174 -1.82 -17.82 6.36
N ASN A 175 -2.11 -17.73 5.05
CA ASN A 175 -2.84 -18.77 4.30
C ASN A 175 -1.92 -19.82 3.65
N ALA A 176 -0.60 -19.65 3.77
CA ALA A 176 0.37 -20.40 2.97
C ALA A 176 0.41 -21.92 3.23
N ASN A 177 -0.07 -22.39 4.40
CA ASN A 177 -0.11 -23.81 4.77
C ASN A 177 -1.48 -24.22 5.30
N ARG A 178 -2.56 -23.59 4.83
CA ARG A 178 -3.91 -23.95 5.29
C ARG A 178 -4.33 -25.31 4.74
N THR A 179 -4.55 -26.22 5.66
CA THR A 179 -5.34 -27.44 5.44
C THR A 179 -6.83 -27.08 5.52
N GLU A 180 -7.71 -28.02 5.29
CA GLU A 180 -9.17 -27.87 5.47
C GLU A 180 -9.59 -27.59 6.93
N ARG A 181 -8.63 -27.36 7.85
CA ARG A 181 -8.87 -27.20 9.29
C ARG A 181 -8.95 -25.74 9.70
N LYS A 182 -9.64 -25.52 10.82
CA LYS A 182 -9.76 -24.20 11.44
C LYS A 182 -8.40 -23.66 11.90
N ILE A 183 -8.24 -22.34 11.84
CA ILE A 183 -6.98 -21.67 12.19
C ILE A 183 -6.58 -21.98 13.64
N GLY A 184 -5.29 -22.23 13.82
CA GLY A 184 -4.71 -22.50 15.15
C GLY A 184 -4.96 -23.90 15.69
N VAL A 185 -5.60 -24.79 14.89
CA VAL A 185 -5.93 -26.16 15.30
C VAL A 185 -5.12 -27.18 14.52
N ARG A 186 -4.61 -28.20 15.24
CA ARG A 186 -3.97 -29.38 14.65
C ARG A 186 -4.63 -30.64 15.20
N HIS A 187 -4.69 -31.71 14.40
CA HIS A 187 -5.14 -33.02 14.83
C HIS A 187 -3.96 -33.94 15.15
N ARG A 188 -4.03 -34.65 16.28
CA ARG A 188 -3.06 -35.64 16.73
C ARG A 188 -3.71 -37.00 16.82
N ALA A 189 -3.54 -37.85 15.78
CA ALA A 189 -4.18 -39.17 15.68
C ALA A 189 -3.81 -40.12 16.84
N ASN A 190 -2.68 -39.92 17.48
CA ASN A 190 -2.25 -40.73 18.64
C ASN A 190 -2.96 -40.40 19.97
N ARG A 191 -3.89 -39.42 19.97
CA ARG A 191 -4.67 -39.01 21.15
C ARG A 191 -6.13 -39.34 20.96
N ILE A 192 -6.64 -40.35 21.67
CA ILE A 192 -8.00 -40.88 21.48
C ILE A 192 -9.07 -39.95 22.05
N ARG A 193 -8.88 -39.40 23.26
CA ARG A 193 -9.93 -38.63 23.95
C ARG A 193 -9.94 -37.13 23.59
N LYS A 194 -8.78 -36.55 23.31
CA LYS A 194 -8.62 -35.13 22.98
C LYS A 194 -7.64 -34.96 21.82
N PRO A 195 -8.05 -35.28 20.60
CA PRO A 195 -7.15 -35.31 19.45
C PRO A 195 -6.84 -33.94 18.86
N TYR A 196 -7.59 -32.90 19.24
CA TYR A 196 -7.37 -31.54 18.70
C TYR A 196 -6.50 -30.71 19.61
N VAL A 197 -5.53 -30.04 19.02
CA VAL A 197 -4.55 -29.21 19.70
C VAL A 197 -4.73 -27.77 19.24
N ALA A 198 -4.98 -26.86 20.18
CA ALA A 198 -4.89 -25.42 19.92
C ALA A 198 -3.49 -24.91 20.22
N SER A 199 -2.89 -24.17 19.30
CA SER A 199 -1.59 -23.52 19.45
C SER A 199 -1.51 -22.23 18.67
N ILE A 200 -0.65 -21.31 19.10
CA ILE A 200 -0.41 -20.04 18.45
C ILE A 200 1.10 -19.80 18.33
N SER A 201 1.54 -19.24 17.19
CA SER A 201 2.91 -18.78 17.02
C SER A 201 3.04 -17.34 17.50
N ILE A 202 3.93 -17.10 18.44
CA ILE A 202 4.24 -15.80 19.01
C ILE A 202 5.72 -15.54 18.79
N ARG A 203 6.06 -14.52 17.97
CA ARG A 203 7.46 -14.16 17.67
C ARG A 203 8.31 -15.36 17.21
N GLY A 204 7.72 -16.21 16.35
CA GLY A 204 8.38 -17.41 15.83
C GLY A 204 8.35 -18.63 16.78
N ASN A 205 7.92 -18.47 18.02
CA ASN A 205 7.81 -19.57 18.98
C ASN A 205 6.37 -20.07 19.06
N GLU A 206 6.19 -21.39 18.95
CA GLU A 206 4.88 -22.01 19.13
C GLU A 206 4.52 -22.08 20.63
N LYS A 207 3.37 -21.52 20.98
CA LYS A 207 2.78 -21.65 22.31
C LYS A 207 1.60 -22.60 22.28
N HIS A 208 1.67 -23.67 23.04
CA HIS A 208 0.59 -24.61 23.27
C HIS A 208 -0.49 -24.00 24.16
N ILE A 209 -1.77 -24.09 23.74
CA ILE A 209 -2.93 -23.57 24.47
C ILE A 209 -3.62 -24.71 25.21
N GLY A 210 -3.92 -25.83 24.53
CA GLY A 210 -4.57 -26.96 25.15
C GLY A 210 -4.92 -28.11 24.18
N TYR A 211 -5.49 -29.19 24.76
CA TYR A 211 -6.01 -30.35 24.04
C TYR A 211 -7.52 -30.42 24.22
N TYR A 212 -8.26 -30.66 23.15
CA TYR A 212 -9.72 -30.59 23.09
C TYR A 212 -10.31 -31.81 22.41
N ALA A 213 -11.57 -32.12 22.71
CA ALA A 213 -12.28 -33.25 22.14
C ALA A 213 -12.72 -32.98 20.70
N THR A 214 -13.07 -31.74 20.39
CA THR A 214 -13.54 -31.32 19.06
C THR A 214 -12.65 -30.21 18.47
N GLU A 215 -12.71 -30.06 17.15
CA GLU A 215 -12.04 -28.99 16.41
C GLU A 215 -12.57 -27.60 16.81
N ASP A 216 -13.89 -27.50 17.03
CA ASP A 216 -14.54 -26.26 17.42
C ASP A 216 -14.09 -25.78 18.81
N GLU A 217 -14.04 -26.67 19.79
CA GLU A 217 -13.51 -26.33 21.12
C GLU A 217 -12.06 -25.82 21.05
N ALA A 218 -11.21 -26.46 20.24
CA ALA A 218 -9.83 -26.07 20.06
C ALA A 218 -9.73 -24.70 19.39
N HIS A 219 -10.56 -24.46 18.37
CA HIS A 219 -10.59 -23.17 17.66
C HIS A 219 -11.11 -22.03 18.53
N GLU A 220 -12.15 -22.23 19.32
CA GLU A 220 -12.66 -21.22 20.26
C GLU A 220 -11.62 -20.88 21.34
N ALA A 221 -10.89 -21.87 21.81
CA ALA A 221 -9.77 -21.62 22.74
C ALA A 221 -8.64 -20.81 22.08
N TYR A 222 -8.31 -21.11 20.81
CA TYR A 222 -7.36 -20.34 20.03
C TYR A 222 -7.83 -18.89 19.84
N LYS A 223 -9.08 -18.67 19.42
CA LYS A 223 -9.68 -17.33 19.22
C LYS A 223 -9.63 -16.51 20.52
N SER A 224 -10.06 -17.10 21.62
CA SER A 224 -10.05 -16.45 22.94
C SER A 224 -8.63 -16.05 23.35
N TYR A 225 -7.66 -16.96 23.18
CA TYR A 225 -6.27 -16.69 23.49
C TYR A 225 -5.70 -15.58 22.60
N LYS A 226 -5.92 -15.67 21.27
CA LYS A 226 -5.43 -14.68 20.29
C LYS A 226 -6.01 -13.30 20.57
N LYS A 227 -7.33 -13.21 20.85
CA LYS A 227 -8.00 -11.95 21.18
C LYS A 227 -7.41 -11.29 22.43
N LYS A 228 -7.20 -12.09 23.50
CA LYS A 228 -6.54 -11.60 24.72
C LYS A 228 -5.14 -11.11 24.43
N TYR A 229 -4.35 -11.87 23.69
CA TYR A 229 -2.97 -11.54 23.35
C TYR A 229 -2.89 -10.23 22.53
N ILE A 230 -3.79 -10.05 21.53
CA ILE A 230 -3.89 -8.79 20.77
C ILE A 230 -4.21 -7.62 21.71
N ALA A 231 -5.16 -7.77 22.63
CA ALA A 231 -5.55 -6.71 23.56
C ALA A 231 -4.41 -6.35 24.53
N ASP A 232 -3.67 -7.33 25.02
CA ASP A 232 -2.52 -7.13 25.92
C ASP A 232 -1.39 -6.37 25.21
N GLU A 233 -1.00 -6.79 23.99
CA GLU A 233 0.03 -6.12 23.19
C GLU A 233 -0.41 -4.72 22.73
N ALA A 234 -1.68 -4.56 22.34
CA ALA A 234 -2.24 -3.26 21.96
C ALA A 234 -2.23 -2.29 23.16
N SER A 235 -2.62 -2.76 24.36
CA SER A 235 -2.61 -1.94 25.58
C SER A 235 -1.20 -1.52 25.97
N LYS A 236 -0.20 -2.39 25.76
CA LYS A 236 1.21 -2.05 25.97
C LYS A 236 1.66 -0.98 24.98
N ALA A 237 1.47 -1.21 23.67
CA ALA A 237 1.89 -0.29 22.63
C ALA A 237 1.20 1.09 22.75
N PHE A 238 -0.06 1.12 23.21
CA PHE A 238 -0.77 2.37 23.46
C PHE A 238 -0.20 3.15 24.65
N ARG A 239 0.11 2.48 25.77
CA ARG A 239 0.78 3.11 26.91
C ARG A 239 2.18 3.63 26.58
N ASP A 240 2.91 2.90 25.74
CA ASP A 240 4.26 3.27 25.30
C ASP A 240 4.21 4.41 24.25
N GLY A 241 3.00 4.79 23.77
CA GLY A 241 2.77 5.83 22.78
C GLY A 241 3.21 5.42 21.36
N ASP A 242 3.29 4.12 21.07
CA ASP A 242 3.71 3.57 19.78
C ASP A 242 2.55 3.42 18.80
N ILE A 243 1.30 3.48 19.26
CA ILE A 243 0.09 3.42 18.44
C ILE A 243 -0.90 4.51 18.85
N THR A 244 -1.73 4.95 17.90
CA THR A 244 -2.79 5.92 18.14
C THR A 244 -4.01 5.28 18.81
N GLU A 245 -4.91 6.11 19.33
CA GLU A 245 -6.16 5.64 19.96
C GLU A 245 -7.05 4.89 18.95
N GLU A 246 -7.08 5.34 17.68
CA GLU A 246 -7.82 4.69 16.60
C GLU A 246 -7.30 3.28 16.35
N VAL A 247 -5.97 3.12 16.25
CA VAL A 247 -5.31 1.80 16.11
C VAL A 247 -5.61 0.91 17.32
N TYR A 248 -5.52 1.47 18.53
CA TYR A 248 -5.84 0.72 19.74
C TYR A 248 -7.28 0.20 19.73
N LYS A 249 -8.27 1.05 19.41
CA LYS A 249 -9.67 0.67 19.29
C LYS A 249 -9.90 -0.39 18.19
N ALA A 250 -9.23 -0.24 17.04
CA ALA A 250 -9.31 -1.21 15.95
C ALA A 250 -8.80 -2.59 16.38
N LEU A 251 -7.68 -2.64 17.11
CA LEU A 251 -7.09 -3.89 17.62
C LEU A 251 -7.98 -4.56 18.69
N LEU A 252 -8.60 -3.80 19.60
CA LEU A 252 -9.54 -4.36 20.58
C LEU A 252 -10.78 -5.00 19.91
N ASN A 253 -11.20 -4.47 18.77
CA ASN A 253 -12.33 -4.97 17.98
C ASN A 253 -11.92 -6.02 16.93
N TRP A 254 -10.64 -6.45 16.92
CA TRP A 254 -10.13 -7.39 15.94
C TRP A 254 -10.84 -8.75 15.99
N GLN A 255 -11.32 -9.21 14.84
CA GLN A 255 -11.97 -10.52 14.72
C GLN A 255 -11.00 -11.52 14.11
N VAL A 256 -10.88 -12.70 14.71
CA VAL A 256 -10.08 -13.81 14.20
C VAL A 256 -10.91 -14.59 13.19
N ASN A 257 -10.37 -14.88 12.00
CA ASN A 257 -11.06 -15.69 10.98
C ASN A 257 -11.18 -17.16 11.42
N GLU A 258 -12.14 -17.86 10.83
CA GLU A 258 -12.31 -19.32 11.09
C GLU A 258 -11.33 -20.15 10.25
N TYR A 259 -11.10 -19.73 8.97
CA TYR A 259 -10.32 -20.45 7.96
C TYR A 259 -9.30 -19.52 7.31
#